data_7bdff4fcc48c7a3784abdae1d59103ae
#
_entry.id   7bdff4fcc48c7a3784abdae1d59103ae
#
_cell.length_a   1.000
_cell.length_b   1.000
_cell.length_c   1.000
_cell.angle_alpha   90.00
_cell.angle_beta   90.00
_cell.angle_gamma   90.00
#
_symmetry.space_group_name_H-M   'P 1'
#
loop_
_entity.id
_entity.type
_entity.pdbx_description
1 polymer ?
#
loop_
_entity_poly.entity_id
_entity_poly.type
_entity_poly.pdbx_seq_one_letter_code
_entity_poly.pdbx_strand_id
1 'polypeptide(L)'
;MNHIPFKKLYNPQYDLLSTSDRMELLHKIGKIYNLELICFKEFTAFGKSTYTAVYRSHDGIEFVFVPGDTVTLGVDFKNKPFQDIFNDENLAELAYPFVEGYEEEIFSEGDVQTKIRKTLEDEEVLSNIETYFKHNFTQEDEFVIHPLLVQKEYSETCWILISDETLRQNKEWQQMIKKAEEKGVSEVMVHNTVCLYKTDDSNWCGKLYEETTFKKLLQDIKDNRYSLPTQREWEYLAGKGCRTIFPWGNNIDFSMNLKHMEWMDG
;
A
#
# COMPACT_ATOMS: atom_id res chain seq x y z
N MET A 1 3.11 37.13 1.97
CA MET A 1 3.26 35.70 2.33
C MET A 1 1.87 35.07 2.39
N ASN A 2 1.60 34.10 1.54
CA ASN A 2 0.29 33.43 1.51
C ASN A 2 0.21 32.45 2.70
N HIS A 3 -0.24 32.93 3.82
CA HIS A 3 -0.43 32.11 5.00
C HIS A 3 -1.66 31.21 4.78
N ILE A 4 -1.46 29.89 4.76
CA ILE A 4 -2.55 28.93 4.79
C ILE A 4 -3.02 28.83 6.24
N PRO A 5 -4.32 29.04 6.53
CA PRO A 5 -4.85 28.79 7.86
C PRO A 5 -4.78 27.30 8.15
N PHE A 6 -3.83 26.89 8.98
CA PHE A 6 -3.52 25.49 9.27
C PHE A 6 -4.75 24.64 9.61
N LYS A 7 -5.67 25.19 10.42
CA LYS A 7 -6.91 24.51 10.79
C LYS A 7 -7.80 24.10 9.61
N LYS A 8 -7.75 24.83 8.48
CA LYS A 8 -8.53 24.51 7.28
C LYS A 8 -8.00 23.31 6.51
N LEU A 9 -6.83 22.80 6.86
CA LEU A 9 -6.24 21.61 6.27
C LEU A 9 -6.72 20.32 6.96
N TYR A 10 -7.48 20.41 8.04
CA TYR A 10 -7.96 19.29 8.84
C TYR A 10 -9.46 19.14 8.76
N ASN A 11 -9.95 17.92 8.79
CA ASN A 11 -11.34 17.59 9.02
C ASN A 11 -11.74 17.90 10.50
N PRO A 12 -12.99 18.29 10.76
CA PRO A 12 -14.07 18.49 9.77
C PRO A 12 -14.01 19.83 9.02
N GLN A 13 -13.08 20.74 9.37
CA GLN A 13 -13.04 22.09 8.78
C GLN A 13 -12.79 22.07 7.28
N TYR A 14 -11.97 21.13 6.79
CA TYR A 14 -11.73 20.95 5.36
C TYR A 14 -13.00 20.58 4.61
N ASP A 15 -13.78 19.64 5.12
CA ASP A 15 -15.01 19.17 4.50
C ASP A 15 -16.14 20.20 4.54
N LEU A 16 -16.10 21.13 5.52
CA LEU A 16 -17.04 22.22 5.63
C LEU A 16 -16.72 23.40 4.68
N LEU A 17 -15.57 23.42 4.02
CA LEU A 17 -15.26 24.46 3.05
C LEU A 17 -16.17 24.40 1.84
N SER A 18 -16.56 25.57 1.34
CA SER A 18 -17.19 25.65 0.00
C SER A 18 -16.22 25.11 -1.07
N THR A 19 -16.76 24.65 -2.19
CA THR A 19 -15.92 24.20 -3.32
C THR A 19 -14.93 25.27 -3.76
N SER A 20 -15.36 26.56 -3.79
CA SER A 20 -14.49 27.68 -4.14
C SER A 20 -13.36 27.88 -3.15
N ASP A 21 -13.66 27.87 -1.84
CA ASP A 21 -12.65 28.05 -0.79
C ASP A 21 -11.65 26.89 -0.78
N ARG A 22 -12.15 25.67 -1.01
CA ARG A 22 -11.33 24.47 -1.08
C ARG A 22 -10.38 24.53 -2.28
N MET A 23 -10.90 24.91 -3.45
CA MET A 23 -10.08 25.14 -4.64
C MET A 23 -8.98 26.18 -4.41
N GLU A 24 -9.32 27.32 -3.80
CA GLU A 24 -8.35 28.37 -3.46
C GLU A 24 -7.26 27.84 -2.52
N LEU A 25 -7.66 27.08 -1.48
CA LEU A 25 -6.74 26.45 -0.54
C LEU A 25 -5.78 25.50 -1.27
N LEU A 26 -6.31 24.63 -2.12
CA LEU A 26 -5.53 23.65 -2.87
C LEU A 26 -4.58 24.32 -3.90
N HIS A 27 -5.00 25.38 -4.55
CA HIS A 27 -4.10 26.16 -5.39
C HIS A 27 -2.93 26.77 -4.60
N LYS A 28 -3.18 27.22 -3.36
CA LYS A 28 -2.10 27.72 -2.49
C LYS A 28 -1.11 26.61 -2.12
N ILE A 29 -1.59 25.40 -1.83
CA ILE A 29 -0.75 24.22 -1.55
C ILE A 29 0.16 23.95 -2.76
N GLY A 30 -0.41 23.84 -3.97
CA GLY A 30 0.37 23.64 -5.18
C GLY A 30 1.49 24.66 -5.35
N LYS A 31 1.20 25.95 -5.12
CA LYS A 31 2.21 27.02 -5.20
C LYS A 31 3.32 26.90 -4.16
N ILE A 32 2.99 26.53 -2.92
CA ILE A 32 3.97 26.38 -1.84
C ILE A 32 4.95 25.26 -2.14
N TYR A 33 4.45 24.13 -2.65
CA TYR A 33 5.26 22.96 -2.95
C TYR A 33 5.77 22.89 -4.39
N ASN A 34 5.54 23.95 -5.19
CA ASN A 34 5.89 24.01 -6.61
C ASN A 34 5.34 22.83 -7.40
N LEU A 35 4.05 22.54 -7.20
CA LEU A 35 3.30 21.48 -7.86
C LEU A 35 2.24 22.08 -8.78
N GLU A 36 2.07 21.49 -9.95
CA GLU A 36 0.98 21.81 -10.88
C GLU A 36 -0.30 21.10 -10.41
N LEU A 37 -1.41 21.84 -10.26
CA LEU A 37 -2.70 21.26 -9.98
C LEU A 37 -3.30 20.68 -11.26
N ILE A 38 -3.40 19.36 -11.35
CA ILE A 38 -3.88 18.64 -12.53
C ILE A 38 -5.40 18.57 -12.56
N CYS A 39 -6.00 18.17 -11.45
CA CYS A 39 -7.44 18.08 -11.32
C CYS A 39 -7.89 18.24 -9.89
N PHE A 40 -9.18 18.60 -9.76
CA PHE A 40 -9.91 18.64 -8.51
C PHE A 40 -11.13 17.74 -8.68
N LYS A 41 -11.22 16.67 -7.90
CA LYS A 41 -12.28 15.68 -8.02
C LYS A 41 -12.64 15.01 -6.71
N GLU A 42 -13.77 14.34 -6.72
CA GLU A 42 -14.19 13.47 -5.64
C GLU A 42 -13.50 12.11 -5.75
N PHE A 43 -12.98 11.65 -4.64
CA PHE A 43 -12.49 10.30 -4.45
C PHE A 43 -13.44 9.59 -3.48
N THR A 44 -13.99 8.48 -3.90
CA THR A 44 -14.91 7.68 -3.08
C THR A 44 -14.37 6.27 -2.92
N ALA A 45 -14.30 5.81 -1.66
CA ALA A 45 -13.99 4.43 -1.37
C ALA A 45 -14.53 4.03 0.00
N PHE A 46 -14.97 2.79 0.13
CA PHE A 46 -15.55 2.22 1.35
C PHE A 46 -16.61 3.12 2.01
N GLY A 47 -17.47 3.73 1.18
CA GLY A 47 -18.57 4.59 1.63
C GLY A 47 -18.17 5.98 2.13
N LYS A 48 -16.90 6.36 2.02
CA LYS A 48 -16.40 7.70 2.31
C LYS A 48 -16.04 8.43 1.03
N SER A 49 -16.36 9.73 0.96
CA SER A 49 -16.02 10.60 -0.15
C SER A 49 -15.24 11.82 0.33
N THR A 50 -14.22 12.19 -0.42
CA THR A 50 -13.43 13.40 -0.17
C THR A 50 -13.16 14.12 -1.48
N TYR A 51 -13.51 15.39 -1.56
CA TYR A 51 -13.11 16.27 -2.67
C TYR A 51 -11.69 16.77 -2.41
N THR A 52 -10.76 16.46 -3.29
CA THR A 52 -9.37 16.85 -3.16
C THR A 52 -8.68 17.04 -4.51
N ALA A 53 -7.42 17.43 -4.49
CA ALA A 53 -6.63 17.73 -5.68
C ALA A 53 -5.62 16.63 -5.98
N VAL A 54 -5.37 16.43 -7.27
CA VAL A 54 -4.20 15.75 -7.79
C VAL A 54 -3.24 16.80 -8.32
N TYR A 55 -2.01 16.68 -7.93
CA TYR A 55 -0.91 17.54 -8.37
C TYR A 55 0.11 16.72 -9.14
N ARG A 56 0.91 17.44 -9.95
CA ARG A 56 2.08 16.87 -10.63
C ARG A 56 3.32 17.69 -10.29
N SER A 57 4.40 17.01 -9.96
CA SER A 57 5.70 17.61 -9.79
C SER A 57 6.37 17.87 -11.16
N HIS A 58 7.46 18.61 -11.16
CA HIS A 58 8.21 18.91 -12.37
C HIS A 58 8.76 17.66 -13.08
N ASP A 59 9.08 16.63 -12.31
CA ASP A 59 9.56 15.31 -12.77
C ASP A 59 8.43 14.34 -13.13
N GLY A 60 7.18 14.82 -13.15
CA GLY A 60 6.03 14.07 -13.63
C GLY A 60 5.33 13.19 -12.59
N ILE A 61 5.83 13.16 -11.34
CA ILE A 61 5.21 12.37 -10.26
C ILE A 61 3.88 13.02 -9.83
N GLU A 62 2.84 12.20 -9.74
CA GLU A 62 1.52 12.65 -9.28
C GLU A 62 1.33 12.44 -7.78
N PHE A 63 0.75 13.44 -7.11
CA PHE A 63 0.45 13.44 -5.68
C PHE A 63 -1.02 13.75 -5.45
N VAL A 64 -1.61 13.09 -4.46
CA VAL A 64 -2.96 13.40 -3.97
C VAL A 64 -2.82 14.12 -2.64
N PHE A 65 -3.54 15.23 -2.47
CA PHE A 65 -3.65 15.88 -1.17
C PHE A 65 -4.64 15.09 -0.29
N VAL A 66 -4.20 14.73 0.90
CA VAL A 66 -5.02 14.10 1.93
C VAL A 66 -5.15 15.06 3.10
N PRO A 67 -6.36 15.54 3.43
CA PRO A 67 -6.54 16.42 4.59
C PRO A 67 -6.18 15.69 5.89
N GLY A 68 -5.69 16.46 6.85
CA GLY A 68 -5.46 15.93 8.19
C GLY A 68 -6.76 15.55 8.87
N ASP A 69 -6.67 14.65 9.83
CA ASP A 69 -7.84 14.19 10.60
C ASP A 69 -7.45 13.73 12.00
N THR A 70 -8.42 13.68 12.91
CA THR A 70 -8.30 12.98 14.18
C THR A 70 -9.14 11.71 14.07
N VAL A 71 -8.46 10.56 14.08
CA VAL A 71 -9.08 9.28 13.77
C VAL A 71 -8.75 8.23 14.83
N THR A 72 -9.69 7.33 15.05
CA THR A 72 -9.43 6.13 15.83
C THR A 72 -8.95 5.05 14.85
N LEU A 73 -7.74 4.54 15.07
CA LEU A 73 -7.13 3.45 14.29
C LEU A 73 -6.92 2.24 15.18
N GLY A 74 -6.70 1.10 14.54
CA GLY A 74 -6.41 -0.16 15.22
C GLY A 74 -7.64 -0.96 15.58
N VAL A 75 -7.41 -2.07 16.24
CA VAL A 75 -8.43 -3.06 16.61
C VAL A 75 -8.70 -2.99 18.10
N ASP A 76 -9.98 -3.00 18.47
CA ASP A 76 -10.43 -2.95 19.86
C ASP A 76 -10.31 -4.32 20.56
N PHE A 77 -9.08 -4.70 20.89
CA PHE A 77 -8.81 -5.90 21.68
C PHE A 77 -9.05 -5.72 23.19
N LYS A 78 -9.33 -4.48 23.64
CA LYS A 78 -9.55 -4.20 25.06
C LYS A 78 -10.98 -4.45 25.51
N ASN A 79 -11.94 -4.09 24.64
CA ASN A 79 -13.36 -4.09 25.00
C ASN A 79 -14.13 -5.20 24.26
N LYS A 80 -13.51 -5.87 23.29
CA LYS A 80 -14.12 -6.99 22.55
C LYS A 80 -13.31 -8.25 22.77
N PRO A 81 -13.95 -9.36 23.13
CA PRO A 81 -13.32 -10.67 23.07
C PRO A 81 -12.74 -10.94 21.68
N PHE A 82 -11.62 -11.60 21.63
CA PHE A 82 -10.94 -11.89 20.36
C PHE A 82 -11.87 -12.63 19.38
N GLN A 83 -12.67 -13.58 19.87
CA GLN A 83 -13.63 -14.34 19.08
C GLN A 83 -14.77 -13.50 18.51
N ASP A 84 -15.06 -12.32 19.08
CA ASP A 84 -16.09 -11.40 18.57
C ASP A 84 -15.56 -10.47 17.47
N ILE A 85 -14.23 -10.43 17.26
CA ILE A 85 -13.60 -9.63 16.23
C ILE A 85 -13.62 -10.35 14.89
N PHE A 86 -13.51 -11.68 14.93
CA PHE A 86 -13.49 -12.55 13.76
C PHE A 86 -14.74 -13.42 13.73
N ASN A 87 -15.23 -13.76 12.56
CA ASN A 87 -16.21 -14.82 12.43
C ASN A 87 -15.53 -16.20 12.52
N ASP A 88 -16.33 -17.27 12.73
CA ASP A 88 -15.81 -18.62 12.92
C ASP A 88 -14.96 -19.13 11.75
N GLU A 89 -15.31 -18.75 10.50
CA GLU A 89 -14.57 -19.16 9.31
C GLU A 89 -13.18 -18.50 9.29
N ASN A 90 -13.11 -17.21 9.61
CA ASN A 90 -11.83 -16.48 9.65
C ASN A 90 -10.96 -16.90 10.83
N LEU A 91 -11.55 -17.22 11.99
CA LEU A 91 -10.80 -17.80 13.10
C LEU A 91 -10.19 -19.13 12.71
N ALA A 92 -10.92 -19.96 11.97
CA ALA A 92 -10.41 -21.22 11.47
C ALA A 92 -9.19 -21.03 10.57
N GLU A 93 -9.26 -20.09 9.61
CA GLU A 93 -8.14 -19.78 8.71
C GLU A 93 -6.93 -19.19 9.45
N LEU A 94 -7.19 -18.31 10.41
CA LEU A 94 -6.12 -17.71 11.23
C LEU A 94 -5.48 -18.72 12.20
N ALA A 95 -6.22 -19.75 12.62
CA ALA A 95 -5.71 -20.81 13.48
C ALA A 95 -4.88 -21.84 12.70
N TYR A 96 -5.05 -21.92 11.38
CA TYR A 96 -4.42 -22.92 10.53
C TYR A 96 -2.89 -23.05 10.73
N PRO A 97 -2.09 -21.96 10.81
CA PRO A 97 -0.66 -22.04 11.07
C PRO A 97 -0.29 -22.57 12.48
N PHE A 98 -1.25 -22.63 13.39
CA PHE A 98 -1.06 -23.09 14.76
C PHE A 98 -1.53 -24.55 14.97
N VAL A 99 -2.06 -25.20 13.94
CA VAL A 99 -2.45 -26.61 13.99
C VAL A 99 -1.20 -27.47 13.96
N GLU A 100 -0.98 -28.23 15.00
CA GLU A 100 0.17 -29.13 15.15
C GLU A 100 0.20 -30.20 14.03
N GLY A 101 1.35 -30.41 13.39
CA GLY A 101 1.53 -31.42 12.34
C GLY A 101 1.01 -31.00 10.96
N TYR A 102 0.70 -29.74 10.77
CA TYR A 102 0.18 -29.23 9.49
C TYR A 102 1.11 -29.49 8.28
N GLU A 103 2.42 -29.38 8.47
CA GLU A 103 3.40 -29.54 7.39
C GLU A 103 3.68 -31.02 7.01
N GLU A 104 3.23 -31.98 7.84
CA GLU A 104 3.62 -33.39 7.68
C GLU A 104 2.52 -34.32 7.16
N GLU A 105 1.25 -33.88 7.14
CA GLU A 105 0.14 -34.77 6.74
C GLU A 105 -0.72 -34.17 5.63
N ILE A 106 -0.97 -34.98 4.60
CA ILE A 106 -2.00 -34.70 3.57
C ILE A 106 -3.36 -34.98 4.19
N PHE A 107 -4.07 -33.94 4.61
CA PHE A 107 -5.41 -34.08 5.15
C PHE A 107 -6.48 -34.01 4.07
N SER A 108 -7.58 -34.73 4.25
CA SER A 108 -8.81 -34.40 3.53
C SER A 108 -9.40 -33.08 4.07
N GLU A 109 -10.12 -32.33 3.21
CA GLU A 109 -10.70 -31.03 3.57
C GLU A 109 -11.57 -31.10 4.83
N GLY A 110 -12.31 -32.20 5.04
CA GLY A 110 -13.13 -32.42 6.24
C GLY A 110 -12.32 -32.68 7.52
N ASP A 111 -11.14 -33.28 7.41
CA ASP A 111 -10.26 -33.55 8.56
C ASP A 111 -9.60 -32.26 9.04
N VAL A 112 -9.22 -31.37 8.12
CA VAL A 112 -8.64 -30.05 8.42
C VAL A 112 -9.62 -29.22 9.24
N GLN A 113 -10.86 -29.09 8.80
CA GLN A 113 -11.89 -28.31 9.50
C GLN A 113 -12.17 -28.87 10.91
N THR A 114 -12.16 -30.19 11.05
CA THR A 114 -12.36 -30.84 12.37
C THR A 114 -11.19 -30.57 13.31
N LYS A 115 -9.94 -30.62 12.79
CA LYS A 115 -8.73 -30.32 13.57
C LYS A 115 -8.70 -28.86 13.99
N ILE A 116 -8.97 -27.95 13.06
CA ILE A 116 -9.03 -26.51 13.35
C ILE A 116 -10.04 -26.22 14.46
N ARG A 117 -11.26 -26.79 14.41
CA ARG A 117 -12.25 -26.59 15.47
C ARG A 117 -11.75 -27.09 16.83
N LYS A 118 -11.13 -28.28 16.90
CA LYS A 118 -10.54 -28.79 18.13
C LYS A 118 -9.38 -27.89 18.62
N THR A 119 -8.58 -27.37 17.72
CA THR A 119 -7.49 -26.44 18.05
C THR A 119 -8.04 -25.15 18.66
N LEU A 120 -9.15 -24.64 18.13
CA LEU A 120 -9.82 -23.45 18.66
C LEU A 120 -10.58 -23.71 19.99
N GLU A 121 -10.84 -24.97 20.38
CA GLU A 121 -11.35 -25.34 21.69
C GLU A 121 -10.24 -25.36 22.76
N ASP A 122 -8.97 -25.36 22.35
CA ASP A 122 -7.82 -25.32 23.26
C ASP A 122 -7.55 -23.89 23.71
N GLU A 123 -7.76 -23.60 24.98
CA GLU A 123 -7.58 -22.29 25.59
C GLU A 123 -6.13 -21.75 25.45
N GLU A 124 -5.14 -22.65 25.50
CA GLU A 124 -3.74 -22.27 25.35
C GLU A 124 -3.44 -21.80 23.90
N VAL A 125 -3.96 -22.51 22.92
CA VAL A 125 -3.80 -22.15 21.50
C VAL A 125 -4.52 -20.83 21.20
N LEU A 126 -5.76 -20.67 21.65
CA LEU A 126 -6.49 -19.41 21.51
C LEU A 126 -5.74 -18.22 22.14
N SER A 127 -5.19 -18.44 23.34
CA SER A 127 -4.39 -17.42 24.03
C SER A 127 -3.12 -17.04 23.23
N ASN A 128 -2.48 -18.02 22.61
CA ASN A 128 -1.30 -17.78 21.77
C ASN A 128 -1.66 -16.99 20.50
N ILE A 129 -2.75 -17.35 19.82
CA ILE A 129 -3.26 -16.63 18.65
C ILE A 129 -3.62 -15.19 19.05
N GLU A 130 -4.37 -15.01 20.12
CA GLU A 130 -4.76 -13.69 20.63
C GLU A 130 -3.53 -12.84 20.96
N THR A 131 -2.52 -13.43 21.61
CA THR A 131 -1.25 -12.77 21.94
C THR A 131 -0.51 -12.34 20.70
N TYR A 132 -0.44 -13.20 19.67
CA TYR A 132 0.16 -12.88 18.39
C TYR A 132 -0.52 -11.68 17.73
N PHE A 133 -1.86 -11.65 17.68
CA PHE A 133 -2.61 -10.54 17.10
C PHE A 133 -2.44 -9.25 17.90
N LYS A 134 -2.54 -9.31 19.22
CA LYS A 134 -2.32 -8.16 20.10
C LYS A 134 -0.92 -7.55 19.94
N HIS A 135 0.07 -8.38 19.62
CA HIS A 135 1.45 -7.93 19.43
C HIS A 135 1.68 -7.33 18.04
N ASN A 136 1.05 -7.88 17.01
CA ASN A 136 1.34 -7.52 15.62
C ASN A 136 0.35 -6.51 15.01
N PHE A 137 -0.79 -6.27 15.65
CA PHE A 137 -1.78 -5.30 15.19
C PHE A 137 -1.76 -4.05 16.07
N THR A 138 -2.03 -2.91 15.45
CA THR A 138 -2.19 -1.64 16.18
C THR A 138 -3.39 -1.75 17.13
N GLN A 139 -3.15 -1.48 18.40
CA GLN A 139 -4.22 -1.36 19.40
C GLN A 139 -5.05 -0.12 19.11
N GLU A 140 -6.36 -0.20 19.34
CA GLU A 140 -7.26 0.93 19.18
C GLU A 140 -6.83 2.12 20.05
N ASP A 141 -6.59 3.25 19.38
CA ASP A 141 -6.31 4.52 20.01
C ASP A 141 -6.67 5.68 19.06
N GLU A 142 -6.77 6.89 19.63
CA GLU A 142 -6.99 8.11 18.87
C GLU A 142 -5.67 8.71 18.40
N PHE A 143 -5.58 9.00 17.10
CA PHE A 143 -4.39 9.56 16.47
C PHE A 143 -4.73 10.80 15.66
N VAL A 144 -3.80 11.76 15.69
CA VAL A 144 -3.83 12.91 14.78
C VAL A 144 -2.99 12.58 13.55
N ILE A 145 -3.65 12.51 12.40
CA ILE A 145 -3.00 12.40 11.10
C ILE A 145 -2.83 13.81 10.53
N HIS A 146 -1.62 14.18 10.21
CA HIS A 146 -1.35 15.48 9.62
C HIS A 146 -1.73 15.51 8.13
N PRO A 147 -1.99 16.70 7.54
CA PRO A 147 -2.23 16.81 6.11
C PRO A 147 -1.03 16.28 5.31
N LEU A 148 -1.30 15.49 4.30
CA LEU A 148 -0.28 14.79 3.50
C LEU A 148 -0.41 15.12 2.02
N LEU A 149 0.71 15.13 1.32
CA LEU A 149 0.80 14.96 -0.12
C LEU A 149 1.31 13.54 -0.37
N VAL A 150 0.44 12.67 -0.82
CA VAL A 150 0.73 11.25 -0.99
C VAL A 150 0.94 10.95 -2.46
N GLN A 151 2.03 10.29 -2.80
CA GLN A 151 2.24 9.82 -4.17
C GLN A 151 1.09 8.91 -4.60
N LYS A 152 0.52 9.19 -5.77
CA LYS A 152 -0.69 8.51 -6.25
C LYS A 152 -0.43 7.06 -6.65
N GLU A 153 0.69 6.84 -7.30
CA GLU A 153 1.13 5.51 -7.72
C GLU A 153 2.36 5.10 -6.90
N TYR A 154 2.48 3.84 -6.59
CA TYR A 154 3.70 3.36 -5.95
C TYR A 154 4.88 3.46 -6.91
N SER A 155 6.06 3.78 -6.37
CA SER A 155 7.30 3.74 -7.13
C SER A 155 7.92 2.37 -6.97
N GLU A 156 8.04 1.64 -8.06
CA GLU A 156 8.93 0.50 -8.07
C GLU A 156 10.37 1.01 -8.09
N THR A 157 11.14 0.62 -7.09
CA THR A 157 12.58 0.93 -7.07
C THR A 157 13.28 0.17 -8.19
N CYS A 158 14.34 0.79 -8.72
CA CYS A 158 15.19 0.19 -9.75
C CYS A 158 14.59 0.08 -11.17
N TRP A 159 13.40 0.60 -11.45
CA TRP A 159 12.90 0.73 -12.81
C TRP A 159 13.45 2.00 -13.47
N ILE A 160 14.03 1.84 -14.64
CA ILE A 160 14.54 2.94 -15.46
C ILE A 160 13.97 2.87 -16.87
N LEU A 161 13.62 4.03 -17.43
CA LEU A 161 13.32 4.14 -18.85
C LEU A 161 14.62 3.93 -19.64
N ILE A 162 14.61 3.00 -20.57
CA ILE A 162 15.79 2.69 -21.37
C ILE A 162 15.89 3.70 -22.51
N SER A 163 16.81 4.64 -22.37
CA SER A 163 17.17 5.59 -23.42
C SER A 163 18.23 4.99 -24.37
N ASP A 164 18.41 5.63 -25.51
CA ASP A 164 19.51 5.28 -26.45
C ASP A 164 20.88 5.35 -25.80
N GLU A 165 21.06 6.24 -24.83
CA GLU A 165 22.30 6.36 -24.06
C GLU A 165 22.49 5.16 -23.14
N THR A 166 21.45 4.74 -22.45
CA THR A 166 21.44 3.52 -21.60
C THR A 166 21.80 2.29 -22.45
N LEU A 167 21.20 2.16 -23.64
CA LEU A 167 21.50 1.06 -24.57
C LEU A 167 22.93 1.11 -25.08
N ARG A 168 23.46 2.30 -25.37
CA ARG A 168 24.87 2.43 -25.79
C ARG A 168 25.84 1.96 -24.71
N GLN A 169 25.50 2.15 -23.46
CA GLN A 169 26.33 1.74 -22.32
C GLN A 169 26.16 0.26 -21.97
N ASN A 170 25.01 -0.36 -22.27
CA ASN A 170 24.70 -1.75 -21.94
C ASN A 170 24.45 -2.58 -23.22
N LYS A 171 25.53 -3.14 -23.78
CA LYS A 171 25.45 -3.97 -24.99
C LYS A 171 24.64 -5.24 -24.81
N GLU A 172 24.57 -5.77 -23.59
CA GLU A 172 23.80 -6.99 -23.30
C GLU A 172 22.31 -6.71 -23.41
N TRP A 173 21.83 -5.62 -22.80
CA TRP A 173 20.45 -5.20 -22.95
C TRP A 173 20.06 -4.89 -24.40
N GLN A 174 20.96 -4.26 -25.13
CA GLN A 174 20.76 -4.00 -26.55
C GLN A 174 20.49 -5.29 -27.34
N GLN A 175 21.28 -6.35 -27.07
CA GLN A 175 21.10 -7.63 -27.73
C GLN A 175 19.82 -8.35 -27.28
N MET A 176 19.47 -8.25 -25.99
CA MET A 176 18.24 -8.82 -25.44
C MET A 176 17.01 -8.17 -26.07
N ILE A 177 16.96 -6.84 -26.10
CA ILE A 177 15.87 -6.07 -26.72
C ILE A 177 15.74 -6.43 -28.20
N LYS A 178 16.85 -6.41 -28.95
CA LYS A 178 16.83 -6.77 -30.35
C LYS A 178 16.26 -8.16 -30.60
N LYS A 179 16.68 -9.17 -29.82
CA LYS A 179 16.15 -10.54 -29.92
C LYS A 179 14.67 -10.62 -29.55
N ALA A 180 14.23 -9.83 -28.57
CA ALA A 180 12.83 -9.76 -28.16
C ALA A 180 11.97 -9.19 -29.29
N GLU A 181 12.42 -8.09 -29.92
CA GLU A 181 11.73 -7.46 -31.03
C GLU A 181 11.67 -8.38 -32.27
N GLU A 182 12.76 -9.07 -32.60
CA GLU A 182 12.78 -10.06 -33.67
C GLU A 182 11.80 -11.22 -33.45
N LYS A 183 11.53 -11.58 -32.19
CA LYS A 183 10.58 -12.62 -31.79
C LYS A 183 9.16 -12.11 -31.52
N GLY A 184 8.95 -10.78 -31.55
CA GLY A 184 7.66 -10.17 -31.23
C GLY A 184 7.24 -10.30 -29.76
N VAL A 185 8.21 -10.45 -28.84
CA VAL A 185 7.95 -10.49 -27.38
C VAL A 185 8.20 -9.13 -26.76
N SER A 186 7.35 -8.76 -25.79
CA SER A 186 7.40 -7.48 -25.09
C SER A 186 8.08 -7.55 -23.72
N GLU A 187 8.55 -8.73 -23.32
CA GLU A 187 9.20 -8.95 -22.03
C GLU A 187 10.38 -9.89 -22.15
N VAL A 188 11.45 -9.58 -21.41
CA VAL A 188 12.64 -10.43 -21.27
C VAL A 188 12.99 -10.46 -19.79
N MET A 189 12.97 -11.65 -19.20
CA MET A 189 13.34 -11.84 -17.80
C MET A 189 14.52 -12.81 -17.70
N VAL A 190 15.54 -12.39 -16.95
CA VAL A 190 16.65 -13.25 -16.53
C VAL A 190 16.65 -13.24 -15.00
N HIS A 191 16.49 -14.39 -14.40
CA HIS A 191 16.31 -14.56 -12.96
C HIS A 191 17.36 -13.77 -12.17
N ASN A 192 16.89 -12.92 -11.24
CA ASN A 192 17.69 -12.08 -10.36
C ASN A 192 18.78 -11.22 -11.04
N THR A 193 18.68 -10.99 -12.35
CA THR A 193 19.70 -10.23 -13.09
C THR A 193 19.10 -9.05 -13.81
N VAL A 194 18.11 -9.27 -14.66
CA VAL A 194 17.48 -8.23 -15.45
C VAL A 194 16.03 -8.58 -15.76
N CYS A 195 15.18 -7.56 -15.72
CA CYS A 195 13.84 -7.62 -16.29
C CYS A 195 13.67 -6.42 -17.22
N LEU A 196 13.32 -6.69 -18.47
CA LEU A 196 13.06 -5.68 -19.50
C LEU A 196 11.63 -5.86 -19.98
N TYR A 197 10.86 -4.78 -20.08
CA TYR A 197 9.52 -4.84 -20.68
C TYR A 197 9.25 -3.64 -21.58
N LYS A 198 8.39 -3.84 -22.56
CA LYS A 198 7.97 -2.82 -23.50
C LYS A 198 6.64 -2.22 -23.05
N THR A 199 6.60 -0.91 -22.87
CA THR A 199 5.37 -0.19 -22.51
C THR A 199 4.42 -0.09 -23.71
N ASP A 200 3.18 0.30 -23.46
CA ASP A 200 2.16 0.53 -24.50
C ASP A 200 2.61 1.60 -25.50
N ASP A 201 3.41 2.58 -25.07
CA ASP A 201 4.03 3.61 -25.94
C ASP A 201 5.22 3.10 -26.74
N SER A 202 5.46 1.78 -26.75
CA SER A 202 6.57 1.12 -27.43
C SER A 202 7.98 1.46 -26.91
N ASN A 203 8.08 2.05 -25.73
CA ASN A 203 9.33 2.29 -25.03
C ASN A 203 9.73 1.05 -24.21
N TRP A 204 11.03 0.82 -24.08
CA TRP A 204 11.53 -0.22 -23.19
C TRP A 204 11.84 0.35 -21.81
N CYS A 205 11.43 -0.35 -20.78
CA CYS A 205 11.82 -0.14 -19.38
C CYS A 205 12.64 -1.31 -18.88
N GLY A 206 13.55 -1.05 -17.97
CA GLY A 206 14.39 -2.07 -17.38
C GLY A 206 14.45 -1.96 -15.87
N LYS A 207 14.47 -3.11 -15.20
CA LYS A 207 14.72 -3.22 -13.78
C LYS A 207 16.11 -3.76 -13.55
N LEU A 208 16.90 -2.99 -12.81
CA LEU A 208 18.21 -3.40 -12.33
C LEU A 208 18.03 -4.09 -10.97
N TYR A 209 18.45 -5.33 -10.89
CA TYR A 209 18.55 -6.04 -9.62
C TYR A 209 19.88 -5.64 -8.95
N GLU A 210 19.91 -4.39 -8.44
CA GLU A 210 21.03 -3.95 -7.61
C GLU A 210 20.76 -4.27 -6.15
N GLU A 211 21.76 -4.73 -5.43
CA GLU A 211 21.70 -4.86 -3.98
C GLU A 211 21.56 -3.47 -3.37
N THR A 212 20.34 -3.05 -3.10
CA THR A 212 20.05 -1.79 -2.42
C THR A 212 19.74 -2.10 -0.96
N THR A 213 20.52 -1.53 -0.05
CA THR A 213 20.21 -1.64 1.38
C THR A 213 19.06 -0.71 1.74
N PHE A 214 18.25 -1.10 2.74
CA PHE A 214 17.19 -0.25 3.28
C PHE A 214 17.69 1.14 3.67
N LYS A 215 18.92 1.23 4.22
CA LYS A 215 19.55 2.50 4.57
C LYS A 215 19.78 3.39 3.33
N LYS A 216 20.25 2.83 2.22
CA LYS A 216 20.44 3.56 0.96
C LYS A 216 19.10 4.04 0.42
N LEU A 217 18.09 3.16 0.41
CA LEU A 217 16.73 3.53 -0.01
C LEU A 217 16.17 4.71 0.78
N LEU A 218 16.27 4.67 2.11
CA LEU A 218 15.83 5.78 2.96
C LEU A 218 16.59 7.07 2.69
N GLN A 219 17.90 6.99 2.39
CA GLN A 219 18.69 8.16 2.06
C GLN A 219 18.26 8.76 0.72
N ASP A 220 18.04 7.94 -0.30
CA ASP A 220 17.59 8.36 -1.63
C ASP A 220 16.20 9.04 -1.55
N ILE A 221 15.27 8.46 -0.78
CA ILE A 221 13.95 9.06 -0.54
C ILE A 221 14.10 10.45 0.09
N LYS A 222 14.95 10.56 1.12
CA LYS A 222 15.19 11.81 1.85
C LYS A 222 15.88 12.87 1.00
N ASP A 223 16.85 12.48 0.17
CA ASP A 223 17.56 13.39 -0.72
C ASP A 223 16.63 13.99 -1.77
N ASN A 224 15.59 13.25 -2.18
CA ASN A 224 14.50 13.72 -3.01
C ASN A 224 13.41 14.47 -2.23
N ARG A 225 13.62 14.77 -0.94
CA ARG A 225 12.68 15.48 -0.06
C ARG A 225 11.35 14.77 0.18
N TYR A 226 11.32 13.46 0.03
CA TYR A 226 10.19 12.61 0.39
C TYR A 226 10.44 11.93 1.74
N SER A 227 9.41 11.33 2.28
CA SER A 227 9.47 10.45 3.43
C SER A 227 8.57 9.25 3.23
N LEU A 228 8.91 8.12 3.82
CA LEU A 228 7.95 7.05 3.98
C LEU A 228 6.88 7.48 4.98
N PRO A 229 5.63 7.03 4.82
CA PRO A 229 4.62 7.23 5.84
C PRO A 229 5.03 6.51 7.13
N THR A 230 4.66 7.07 8.25
CA THR A 230 4.70 6.35 9.53
C THR A 230 3.70 5.18 9.48
N GLN A 231 3.82 4.20 10.39
CA GLN A 231 2.87 3.09 10.48
C GLN A 231 1.42 3.60 10.57
N ARG A 232 1.15 4.62 11.37
CA ARG A 232 -0.20 5.18 11.55
C ARG A 232 -0.72 5.91 10.33
N GLU A 233 0.13 6.68 9.66
CA GLU A 233 -0.21 7.31 8.39
C GLU A 233 -0.49 6.25 7.32
N TRP A 234 0.32 5.18 7.27
CA TRP A 234 0.11 4.09 6.35
C TRP A 234 -1.22 3.35 6.63
N GLU A 235 -1.51 3.02 7.87
CA GLU A 235 -2.77 2.39 8.27
C GLU A 235 -3.98 3.28 7.90
N TYR A 236 -3.87 4.59 8.15
CA TYR A 236 -4.91 5.54 7.78
C TYR A 236 -5.13 5.60 6.26
N LEU A 237 -4.04 5.67 5.48
CA LEU A 237 -4.10 5.75 4.02
C LEU A 237 -4.62 4.45 3.41
N ALA A 238 -4.11 3.31 3.84
CA ALA A 238 -4.51 2.00 3.36
C ALA A 238 -5.96 1.66 3.77
N GLY A 239 -6.28 1.88 5.03
CA GLY A 239 -7.59 1.58 5.60
C GLY A 239 -8.64 2.68 5.43
N LYS A 240 -8.25 3.88 4.94
CA LYS A 240 -9.13 5.06 4.83
C LYS A 240 -9.86 5.40 6.13
N GLY A 241 -9.19 5.19 7.26
CA GLY A 241 -9.73 5.36 8.59
C GLY A 241 -10.76 4.30 8.99
N CYS A 242 -10.77 3.14 8.35
CA CYS A 242 -11.55 1.99 8.81
C CYS A 242 -10.98 1.45 10.13
N ARG A 243 -11.89 0.95 10.99
CA ARG A 243 -11.56 0.33 12.29
C ARG A 243 -11.62 -1.20 12.21
N THR A 244 -11.28 -1.73 11.06
CA THR A 244 -11.33 -3.15 10.75
C THR A 244 -9.91 -3.64 10.46
N ILE A 245 -9.69 -4.93 10.57
CA ILE A 245 -8.38 -5.56 10.32
C ILE A 245 -7.92 -5.30 8.89
N PHE A 246 -8.86 -5.37 7.95
CA PHE A 246 -8.62 -5.08 6.55
C PHE A 246 -9.42 -3.84 6.12
N PRO A 247 -9.01 -3.14 5.06
CA PRO A 247 -9.75 -2.00 4.54
C PRO A 247 -11.21 -2.30 4.15
N TRP A 248 -11.52 -3.56 3.86
CA TRP A 248 -12.86 -4.03 3.48
C TRP A 248 -13.67 -4.66 4.61
N GLY A 249 -13.09 -4.86 5.80
CA GLY A 249 -13.77 -5.47 6.95
C GLY A 249 -12.87 -6.35 7.81
N ASN A 250 -13.47 -7.15 8.66
CA ASN A 250 -12.73 -8.09 9.52
C ASN A 250 -12.58 -9.49 8.91
N ASN A 251 -13.15 -9.71 7.72
CA ASN A 251 -13.14 -10.99 7.05
C ASN A 251 -12.06 -11.04 5.96
N ILE A 252 -11.40 -12.17 5.84
CA ILE A 252 -10.53 -12.45 4.70
C ILE A 252 -11.45 -12.67 3.49
N ASP A 253 -11.21 -11.93 2.41
CA ASP A 253 -11.94 -12.11 1.16
C ASP A 253 -11.06 -12.89 0.17
N PHE A 254 -11.25 -14.20 0.12
CA PHE A 254 -10.51 -15.09 -0.79
C PHE A 254 -10.81 -14.85 -2.27
N SER A 255 -11.87 -14.08 -2.60
CA SER A 255 -12.14 -13.68 -3.97
C SER A 255 -11.25 -12.55 -4.46
N MET A 256 -10.55 -11.87 -3.56
CA MET A 256 -9.62 -10.81 -3.91
C MET A 256 -8.37 -11.40 -4.55
N ASN A 257 -8.21 -11.12 -5.83
CA ASN A 257 -7.00 -11.45 -6.56
C ASN A 257 -5.87 -10.49 -6.13
N LEU A 258 -5.05 -10.93 -5.19
CA LEU A 258 -3.87 -10.20 -4.72
C LEU A 258 -2.76 -10.34 -5.77
N LYS A 259 -2.81 -9.51 -6.81
CA LYS A 259 -1.93 -9.55 -8.00
C LYS A 259 -0.42 -9.67 -7.71
N HIS A 260 0.00 -9.40 -6.48
CA HIS A 260 1.42 -9.43 -6.09
C HIS A 260 1.84 -10.68 -5.32
N MET A 261 0.91 -11.54 -4.91
CA MET A 261 1.26 -12.80 -4.23
C MET A 261 1.66 -13.91 -5.20
N GLU A 262 1.23 -13.83 -6.46
CA GLU A 262 1.61 -14.80 -7.50
C GLU A 262 3.09 -14.79 -7.87
N TRP A 263 3.84 -13.76 -7.43
CA TRP A 263 5.27 -13.61 -7.72
C TRP A 263 6.19 -14.13 -6.60
N MET A 264 5.64 -14.59 -5.49
CA MET A 264 6.42 -15.13 -4.38
C MET A 264 6.65 -16.65 -4.47
N ASP A 265 5.94 -17.33 -5.35
CA ASP A 265 6.01 -18.80 -5.54
C ASP A 265 6.74 -19.22 -6.82
N GLY A 266 7.58 -18.33 -7.38
CA GLY A 266 8.37 -18.60 -8.58
C GLY A 266 9.81 -18.96 -8.30
#